data_0bacfe735461be4ca189e8d154196173
#
_entry.id   0bacfe735461be4ca189e8d154196173
#
_cell.length_a   1.000
_cell.length_b   1.000
_cell.length_c   1.000
_cell.angle_alpha   90.00
_cell.angle_beta   90.00
_cell.angle_gamma   90.00
#
_symmetry.space_group_name_H-M   'P 1'
#
loop_
_entity.id
_entity.type
_entity.pdbx_description
1 polymer ?
#
loop_
_entity_poly.entity_id
_entity_poly.type
_entity_poly.pdbx_seq_one_letter_code
_entity_poly.pdbx_strand_id
1 'polypeptide(L)'
;ILENVIPKEKDPRQDSHGPHDTLRTELNEEAKVMGLLSPSVGKEWGGLGLNMRDMSVIFEASGYSLLGPQAMNCSAPDEGNMHMLEVVANKEQKEKWLRPLAEARIRSCFSMTEPSPGAGSDPTMLKTFAKKTSDGWVINGEKWFITGFNGAKLNIIMARTSEKIEKGFGATMFLVDNDDPAIIKLRTQNSMDSSFPGGHCQINFKNLIVSDDQVLGEVGQGYKYAQVRLAPARLTHCMRWLGAAQRAHDIATSYASKRQAFGKNIGDHGGLAFQLADSEIDIKTSRLFIWNTAWLLDQGEEARNESSMSKVFCSEA
;
A
#
# COMPACT_ATOMS: atom_id res chain seq x y z
N ILE A 1 -9.38 2.48 17.11
CA ILE A 1 -9.31 1.12 16.56
C ILE A 1 -10.12 0.14 17.39
N LEU A 2 -9.87 0.04 18.69
CA LEU A 2 -10.51 -0.96 19.57
C LEU A 2 -12.03 -0.83 19.62
N GLU A 3 -12.54 0.38 19.72
CA GLU A 3 -13.96 0.66 19.92
C GLU A 3 -14.76 0.74 18.62
N ASN A 4 -14.17 1.29 17.54
CA ASN A 4 -14.90 1.62 16.33
C ASN A 4 -14.58 0.70 15.14
N VAL A 5 -13.35 0.13 15.06
CA VAL A 5 -12.92 -0.65 13.91
C VAL A 5 -13.00 -2.16 14.16
N ILE A 6 -12.44 -2.64 15.27
CA ILE A 6 -12.46 -4.08 15.60
C ILE A 6 -13.87 -4.68 15.64
N PRO A 7 -14.89 -4.02 16.22
CA PRO A 7 -16.25 -4.55 16.18
C PRO A 7 -16.81 -4.78 14.77
N LYS A 8 -16.29 -4.04 13.78
CA LYS A 8 -16.70 -4.14 12.36
C LYS A 8 -15.93 -5.20 11.56
N GLU A 9 -14.97 -5.89 12.15
CA GLU A 9 -14.25 -6.99 11.48
C GLU A 9 -15.14 -8.20 11.13
N LYS A 10 -16.31 -8.29 11.74
CA LYS A 10 -17.32 -9.31 11.42
C LYS A 10 -18.51 -8.76 10.63
N ASP A 11 -18.41 -7.53 10.12
CA ASP A 11 -19.45 -6.92 9.29
C ASP A 11 -19.64 -7.74 8.00
N PRO A 12 -20.87 -8.08 7.60
CA PRO A 12 -21.11 -8.88 6.41
C PRO A 12 -20.78 -8.17 5.09
N ARG A 13 -20.47 -6.87 5.11
CA ARG A 13 -20.00 -6.11 3.95
C ARG A 13 -18.51 -6.34 3.69
N GLN A 14 -18.06 -7.58 3.79
CA GLN A 14 -16.71 -8.05 3.47
C GLN A 14 -16.78 -9.33 2.67
N ASP A 15 -15.80 -9.55 1.81
CA ASP A 15 -15.64 -10.78 1.04
C ASP A 15 -14.21 -11.33 1.17
N SER A 16 -13.85 -12.28 0.32
CA SER A 16 -12.50 -12.88 0.30
C SER A 16 -11.38 -11.89 -0.05
N HIS A 17 -11.72 -10.69 -0.50
CA HIS A 17 -10.77 -9.65 -0.92
C HIS A 17 -10.78 -8.42 0.00
N GLY A 18 -11.56 -8.42 1.08
CA GLY A 18 -11.62 -7.34 2.06
C GLY A 18 -12.96 -6.61 2.10
N PRO A 19 -13.01 -5.43 2.73
CA PRO A 19 -14.25 -4.69 2.91
C PRO A 19 -14.79 -4.14 1.59
N HIS A 20 -16.12 -4.18 1.43
CA HIS A 20 -16.79 -3.49 0.34
C HIS A 20 -16.64 -1.97 0.49
N ASP A 21 -16.74 -1.22 -0.60
CA ASP A 21 -16.60 0.24 -0.57
C ASP A 21 -17.60 0.93 0.37
N THR A 22 -18.79 0.35 0.60
CA THR A 22 -19.77 0.89 1.55
C THR A 22 -19.27 0.85 3.00
N LEU A 23 -18.65 -0.25 3.44
CA LEU A 23 -18.05 -0.35 4.76
C LEU A 23 -16.81 0.55 4.87
N ARG A 24 -15.96 0.55 3.83
CA ARG A 24 -14.77 1.39 3.76
C ARG A 24 -15.13 2.88 3.90
N THR A 25 -16.13 3.35 3.15
CA THR A 25 -16.56 4.75 3.19
C THR A 25 -17.08 5.14 4.58
N GLU A 26 -17.88 4.29 5.21
CA GLU A 26 -18.35 4.51 6.58
C GLU A 26 -17.18 4.67 7.56
N LEU A 27 -16.20 3.76 7.50
CA LEU A 27 -15.00 3.82 8.34
C LEU A 27 -14.14 5.07 8.07
N ASN A 28 -14.02 5.47 6.80
CA ASN A 28 -13.29 6.68 6.42
C ASN A 28 -13.96 7.96 6.95
N GLU A 29 -15.29 8.04 6.91
CA GLU A 29 -16.02 9.19 7.48
C GLU A 29 -15.86 9.26 9.01
N GLU A 30 -15.90 8.11 9.71
CA GLU A 30 -15.58 8.06 11.14
C GLU A 30 -14.15 8.55 11.43
N ALA A 31 -13.16 8.06 10.68
CA ALA A 31 -11.77 8.49 10.82
C ALA A 31 -11.60 9.99 10.53
N LYS A 32 -12.31 10.51 9.53
CA LYS A 32 -12.31 11.93 9.18
C LYS A 32 -12.87 12.81 10.30
N VAL A 33 -14.01 12.43 10.90
CA VAL A 33 -14.59 13.12 12.06
C VAL A 33 -13.63 13.12 13.24
N MET A 34 -12.87 12.05 13.43
CA MET A 34 -11.86 11.93 14.49
C MET A 34 -10.53 12.62 14.17
N GLY A 35 -10.37 13.21 12.97
CA GLY A 35 -9.13 13.85 12.54
C GLY A 35 -7.97 12.86 12.29
N LEU A 36 -8.26 11.66 11.79
CA LEU A 36 -7.29 10.57 11.60
C LEU A 36 -7.17 10.11 10.13
N LEU A 37 -7.88 10.76 9.19
CA LEU A 37 -7.87 10.36 7.79
C LEU A 37 -6.58 10.78 7.09
N SER A 38 -6.02 9.90 6.26
CA SER A 38 -4.87 10.15 5.38
C SER A 38 -3.66 10.77 6.11
N PRO A 39 -3.10 10.11 7.13
CA PRO A 39 -2.10 10.69 8.02
C PRO A 39 -0.81 11.13 7.32
N SER A 40 -0.42 10.48 6.22
CA SER A 40 0.83 10.74 5.50
C SER A 40 0.76 11.91 4.50
N VAL A 41 -0.43 12.32 4.08
CA VAL A 41 -0.62 13.32 3.02
C VAL A 41 -0.62 14.73 3.62
N GLY A 42 -0.06 15.71 2.91
CA GLY A 42 -0.02 17.12 3.33
C GLY A 42 -1.40 17.71 3.57
N LYS A 43 -1.47 18.66 4.52
CA LYS A 43 -2.73 19.30 4.94
C LYS A 43 -3.44 20.04 3.80
N GLU A 44 -2.67 20.61 2.88
CA GLU A 44 -3.20 21.31 1.70
C GLU A 44 -3.98 20.38 0.76
N TRP A 45 -3.77 19.07 0.84
CA TRP A 45 -4.45 18.05 0.05
C TRP A 45 -5.54 17.30 0.83
N GLY A 46 -5.72 17.61 2.11
CA GLY A 46 -6.76 17.01 2.95
C GLY A 46 -6.27 15.92 3.91
N GLY A 47 -4.96 15.71 4.00
CA GLY A 47 -4.36 14.81 4.98
C GLY A 47 -3.91 15.50 6.27
N LEU A 48 -3.16 14.79 7.11
CA LEU A 48 -2.66 15.32 8.39
C LEU A 48 -1.24 15.89 8.31
N GLY A 49 -0.48 15.55 7.28
CA GLY A 49 0.91 15.99 7.10
C GLY A 49 1.84 15.55 8.22
N LEU A 50 1.69 14.33 8.71
CA LEU A 50 2.53 13.80 9.79
C LEU A 50 3.93 13.48 9.29
N ASN A 51 4.93 13.70 10.15
CA ASN A 51 6.29 13.23 9.93
C ASN A 51 6.39 11.71 10.13
N MET A 52 7.56 11.10 9.81
CA MET A 52 7.72 9.65 9.84
C MET A 52 7.61 9.06 11.26
N ARG A 53 8.05 9.78 12.29
CA ARG A 53 7.91 9.32 13.69
C ARG A 53 6.46 9.30 14.14
N ASP A 54 5.71 10.34 13.86
CA ASP A 54 4.28 10.40 14.21
C ASP A 54 3.50 9.36 13.39
N MET A 55 3.82 9.18 12.10
CA MET A 55 3.26 8.11 11.29
C MET A 55 3.55 6.72 11.85
N SER A 56 4.73 6.49 12.46
CA SER A 56 5.08 5.17 13.00
C SER A 56 4.12 4.73 14.12
N VAL A 57 3.68 5.66 14.96
CA VAL A 57 2.70 5.40 16.02
C VAL A 57 1.30 5.16 15.45
N ILE A 58 0.87 6.03 14.54
CA ILE A 58 -0.47 5.97 13.95
C ILE A 58 -0.65 4.72 13.08
N PHE A 59 0.36 4.37 12.27
CA PHE A 59 0.30 3.20 11.40
C PHE A 59 0.40 1.89 12.18
N GLU A 60 1.19 1.82 13.24
CA GLU A 60 1.19 0.69 14.16
C GLU A 60 -0.21 0.49 14.78
N ALA A 61 -0.79 1.57 15.33
CA ALA A 61 -2.15 1.51 15.87
C ALA A 61 -3.18 1.09 14.81
N SER A 62 -3.08 1.59 13.57
CA SER A 62 -3.97 1.17 12.49
C SER A 62 -3.83 -0.32 12.17
N GLY A 63 -2.60 -0.83 12.13
CA GLY A 63 -2.30 -2.24 11.86
C GLY A 63 -2.80 -3.22 12.91
N TYR A 64 -3.21 -2.75 14.08
CA TYR A 64 -3.84 -3.58 15.13
C TYR A 64 -5.20 -4.17 14.70
N SER A 65 -5.77 -3.71 13.58
CA SER A 65 -6.92 -4.30 12.90
C SER A 65 -6.67 -4.41 11.41
N LEU A 66 -7.12 -5.50 10.76
CA LEU A 66 -7.05 -5.64 9.31
C LEU A 66 -7.83 -4.55 8.57
N LEU A 67 -8.89 -4.00 9.19
CA LEU A 67 -9.66 -2.87 8.66
C LEU A 67 -9.04 -1.51 8.99
N GLY A 68 -8.15 -1.42 9.97
CA GLY A 68 -7.61 -0.16 10.46
C GLY A 68 -6.91 0.69 9.38
N PRO A 69 -5.98 0.13 8.57
CA PRO A 69 -5.36 0.87 7.48
C PRO A 69 -6.36 1.35 6.42
N GLN A 70 -7.43 0.59 6.17
CA GLN A 70 -8.50 0.98 5.26
C GLN A 70 -9.34 2.13 5.86
N ALA A 71 -9.68 2.01 7.15
CA ALA A 71 -10.45 3.02 7.87
C ALA A 71 -9.74 4.38 7.87
N MET A 72 -8.43 4.39 8.04
CA MET A 72 -7.63 5.61 8.11
C MET A 72 -7.06 6.06 6.75
N ASN A 73 -7.45 5.41 5.64
CA ASN A 73 -6.95 5.69 4.29
C ASN A 73 -5.41 5.71 4.21
N CYS A 74 -4.77 4.79 4.91
CA CYS A 74 -3.31 4.61 4.94
C CYS A 74 -2.87 3.20 4.53
N SER A 75 -3.72 2.50 3.78
CA SER A 75 -3.45 1.17 3.21
C SER A 75 -2.75 1.28 1.85
N ALA A 76 -2.00 0.24 1.50
CA ALA A 76 -1.55 0.05 0.14
C ALA A 76 -2.75 -0.36 -0.77
N PRO A 77 -2.75 0.03 -2.06
CA PRO A 77 -1.73 0.78 -2.77
C PRO A 77 -1.85 2.31 -2.62
N ASP A 78 -2.97 2.81 -2.08
CA ASP A 78 -3.33 4.23 -2.08
C ASP A 78 -2.32 5.09 -1.34
N GLU A 79 -1.83 4.65 -0.17
CA GLU A 79 -0.84 5.40 0.61
C GLU A 79 0.41 5.70 -0.21
N GLY A 80 1.02 4.69 -0.85
CA GLY A 80 2.20 4.88 -1.69
C GLY A 80 1.91 5.67 -2.96
N ASN A 81 0.72 5.53 -3.54
CA ASN A 81 0.29 6.29 -4.71
C ASN A 81 0.10 7.77 -4.38
N MET A 82 -0.52 8.09 -3.25
CA MET A 82 -0.67 9.46 -2.76
C MET A 82 0.69 10.13 -2.54
N HIS A 83 1.63 9.44 -1.88
CA HIS A 83 2.98 9.95 -1.69
C HIS A 83 3.68 10.26 -3.03
N MET A 84 3.62 9.34 -3.99
CA MET A 84 4.21 9.56 -5.31
C MET A 84 3.57 10.75 -6.04
N LEU A 85 2.24 10.87 -6.02
CA LEU A 85 1.52 12.00 -6.61
C LEU A 85 1.90 13.32 -5.94
N GLU A 86 2.03 13.34 -4.63
CA GLU A 86 2.42 14.53 -3.87
C GLU A 86 3.81 15.04 -4.27
N VAL A 87 4.75 14.11 -4.51
CA VAL A 87 6.13 14.46 -4.90
C VAL A 87 6.26 14.80 -6.39
N VAL A 88 5.58 14.05 -7.28
CA VAL A 88 5.88 14.06 -8.73
C VAL A 88 4.83 14.79 -9.56
N ALA A 89 3.55 14.71 -9.18
CA ALA A 89 2.47 15.24 -10.00
C ALA A 89 2.47 16.78 -10.05
N ASN A 90 2.04 17.34 -11.18
CA ASN A 90 1.80 18.77 -11.29
C ASN A 90 0.52 19.19 -10.52
N LYS A 91 0.24 20.48 -10.47
CA LYS A 91 -0.89 21.00 -9.68
C LYS A 91 -2.24 20.48 -10.16
N GLU A 92 -2.45 20.46 -11.47
CA GLU A 92 -3.69 19.99 -12.09
C GLU A 92 -3.93 18.50 -11.80
N GLN A 93 -2.88 17.70 -11.92
CA GLN A 93 -2.92 16.26 -11.59
C GLN A 93 -3.18 16.02 -10.10
N LYS A 94 -2.59 16.83 -9.21
CA LYS A 94 -2.84 16.76 -7.76
C LYS A 94 -4.29 17.09 -7.42
N GLU A 95 -4.85 18.15 -8.01
CA GLU A 95 -6.27 18.50 -7.80
C GLU A 95 -7.20 17.41 -8.33
N LYS A 96 -6.89 16.85 -9.52
CA LYS A 96 -7.71 15.82 -10.15
C LYS A 96 -7.64 14.47 -9.41
N TRP A 97 -6.48 14.08 -8.89
CA TRP A 97 -6.24 12.74 -8.39
C TRP A 97 -5.83 12.66 -6.93
N LEU A 98 -4.85 13.47 -6.47
CA LEU A 98 -4.35 13.40 -5.11
C LEU A 98 -5.40 13.84 -4.09
N ARG A 99 -6.04 14.99 -4.31
CA ARG A 99 -7.08 15.50 -3.40
C ARG A 99 -8.21 14.49 -3.18
N PRO A 100 -8.88 13.96 -4.23
CA PRO A 100 -9.94 12.98 -4.00
C PRO A 100 -9.45 11.65 -3.40
N LEU A 101 -8.20 11.24 -3.63
CA LEU A 101 -7.60 10.10 -2.95
C LEU A 101 -7.39 10.39 -1.46
N ALA A 102 -6.82 11.55 -1.12
CA ALA A 102 -6.58 11.96 0.27
C ALA A 102 -7.88 12.13 1.07
N GLU A 103 -8.95 12.57 0.41
CA GLU A 103 -10.30 12.65 0.98
C GLU A 103 -11.05 11.30 0.99
N ALA A 104 -10.40 10.21 0.59
CA ALA A 104 -10.95 8.85 0.47
C ALA A 104 -12.20 8.73 -0.43
N ARG A 105 -12.45 9.72 -1.32
CA ARG A 105 -13.57 9.72 -2.26
C ARG A 105 -13.38 8.73 -3.42
N ILE A 106 -12.13 8.45 -3.77
CA ILE A 106 -11.75 7.46 -4.78
C ILE A 106 -10.67 6.54 -4.23
N ARG A 107 -10.44 5.42 -4.92
CA ARG A 107 -9.29 4.54 -4.73
C ARG A 107 -8.42 4.52 -5.98
N SER A 108 -7.20 4.04 -5.83
CA SER A 108 -6.24 3.89 -6.92
C SER A 108 -5.67 2.49 -7.00
N CYS A 109 -5.06 2.18 -8.13
CA CYS A 109 -4.21 1.00 -8.30
C CYS A 109 -2.90 1.37 -9.01
N PHE A 110 -1.91 0.47 -8.90
CA PHE A 110 -0.59 0.67 -9.48
C PHE A 110 -0.22 -0.49 -10.40
N SER A 111 -0.26 -0.24 -11.71
CA SER A 111 -0.08 -1.24 -12.76
C SER A 111 1.38 -1.30 -13.22
N MET A 112 2.23 -2.02 -12.44
CA MET A 112 3.65 -2.18 -12.73
C MET A 112 4.00 -3.61 -13.15
N THR A 113 3.72 -4.60 -12.30
CA THR A 113 4.11 -6.01 -12.52
C THR A 113 3.37 -6.66 -13.70
N GLU A 114 4.03 -7.58 -14.37
CA GLU A 114 3.54 -8.27 -15.56
C GLU A 114 3.67 -9.80 -15.42
N PRO A 115 2.80 -10.58 -16.08
CA PRO A 115 3.02 -12.02 -16.17
C PRO A 115 4.26 -12.33 -17.03
N SER A 116 4.80 -13.53 -16.85
CA SER A 116 5.90 -14.03 -17.69
C SER A 116 5.50 -14.01 -19.19
N PRO A 117 6.40 -13.57 -20.10
CA PRO A 117 7.82 -13.24 -19.90
C PRO A 117 8.07 -11.72 -19.62
N GLY A 118 7.09 -11.01 -19.08
CA GLY A 118 7.22 -9.59 -18.75
C GLY A 118 7.88 -9.33 -17.40
N ALA A 119 7.78 -8.09 -16.92
CA ALA A 119 8.40 -7.63 -15.70
C ALA A 119 7.70 -8.16 -14.44
N GLY A 120 8.30 -9.16 -13.81
CA GLY A 120 7.99 -9.54 -12.43
C GLY A 120 8.62 -8.53 -11.46
N SER A 121 9.71 -8.91 -10.81
CA SER A 121 10.52 -8.04 -9.94
C SER A 121 11.58 -7.21 -10.69
N ASP A 122 11.88 -7.56 -11.93
CA ASP A 122 12.84 -6.85 -12.78
C ASP A 122 12.14 -5.94 -13.78
N PRO A 123 12.10 -4.61 -13.54
CA PRO A 123 11.43 -3.67 -14.42
C PRO A 123 12.08 -3.51 -15.80
N THR A 124 13.32 -3.99 -16.00
CA THR A 124 13.97 -3.97 -17.32
C THR A 124 13.31 -4.93 -18.31
N MET A 125 12.56 -5.92 -17.79
CA MET A 125 11.79 -6.89 -18.59
C MET A 125 10.40 -6.38 -19.00
N LEU A 126 10.07 -5.12 -18.73
CA LEU A 126 8.76 -4.54 -19.01
C LEU A 126 8.36 -4.71 -20.49
N LYS A 127 7.21 -5.34 -20.75
CA LYS A 127 6.66 -5.61 -22.08
C LYS A 127 5.53 -4.66 -22.45
N THR A 128 4.72 -4.22 -21.48
CA THR A 128 3.72 -3.17 -21.72
C THR A 128 4.39 -1.96 -22.33
N PHE A 129 3.93 -1.56 -23.51
CA PHE A 129 4.56 -0.52 -24.33
C PHE A 129 3.59 0.62 -24.60
N ALA A 130 4.07 1.85 -24.49
CA ALA A 130 3.37 3.07 -24.86
C ALA A 130 4.06 3.67 -26.10
N LYS A 131 3.37 3.65 -27.23
CA LYS A 131 3.85 4.23 -28.50
C LYS A 131 3.38 5.68 -28.63
N LYS A 132 4.32 6.61 -28.87
CA LYS A 132 3.98 8.01 -29.14
C LYS A 132 3.25 8.15 -30.47
N THR A 133 2.20 8.96 -30.50
CA THR A 133 1.42 9.36 -31.69
C THR A 133 1.35 10.89 -31.77
N SER A 134 0.66 11.43 -32.80
CA SER A 134 0.39 12.87 -32.93
C SER A 134 -0.43 13.41 -31.74
N ASP A 135 -1.35 12.60 -31.21
CA ASP A 135 -2.39 13.01 -30.26
C ASP A 135 -2.14 12.51 -28.83
N GLY A 136 -0.94 11.97 -28.57
CA GLY A 136 -0.57 11.42 -27.25
C GLY A 136 0.14 10.07 -27.37
N TRP A 137 -0.36 9.06 -26.68
CA TRP A 137 0.25 7.73 -26.57
C TRP A 137 -0.80 6.64 -26.72
N VAL A 138 -0.38 5.50 -27.28
CA VAL A 138 -1.20 4.27 -27.35
C VAL A 138 -0.50 3.19 -26.53
N ILE A 139 -1.18 2.70 -25.48
CA ILE A 139 -0.65 1.71 -24.56
C ILE A 139 -1.25 0.34 -24.88
N ASN A 140 -0.38 -0.66 -25.01
CA ASN A 140 -0.73 -2.07 -25.15
C ASN A 140 0.11 -2.92 -24.21
N GLY A 141 -0.49 -3.96 -23.63
CA GLY A 141 0.21 -4.89 -22.76
C GLY A 141 -0.67 -5.47 -21.67
N GLU A 142 -0.06 -6.26 -20.81
CA GLU A 142 -0.75 -6.99 -19.77
C GLU A 142 -0.06 -6.75 -18.42
N LYS A 143 -0.87 -6.61 -17.37
CA LYS A 143 -0.43 -6.44 -16.00
C LYS A 143 -1.10 -7.47 -15.11
N TRP A 144 -0.42 -7.90 -14.04
CA TRP A 144 -1.02 -8.77 -13.05
C TRP A 144 -0.62 -8.43 -11.62
N PHE A 145 -1.31 -9.06 -10.67
CA PHE A 145 -1.22 -8.71 -9.24
C PHE A 145 -1.51 -7.22 -8.99
N ILE A 146 -2.46 -6.65 -9.75
CA ILE A 146 -2.82 -5.25 -9.60
C ILE A 146 -3.79 -5.13 -8.43
N THR A 147 -3.23 -4.79 -7.28
CA THR A 147 -3.94 -4.65 -6.01
C THR A 147 -4.93 -3.50 -6.06
N GLY A 148 -6.15 -3.75 -5.59
CA GLY A 148 -7.20 -2.74 -5.49
C GLY A 148 -7.86 -2.35 -6.82
N PHE A 149 -7.57 -3.05 -7.91
CA PHE A 149 -8.07 -2.70 -9.25
C PHE A 149 -9.59 -2.58 -9.33
N ASN A 150 -10.34 -3.58 -8.77
CA ASN A 150 -11.81 -3.48 -8.77
C ASN A 150 -12.24 -2.29 -7.91
N GLY A 151 -12.94 -1.32 -8.52
CA GLY A 151 -13.42 -0.10 -7.86
C GLY A 151 -12.37 1.00 -7.69
N ALA A 152 -11.11 0.82 -8.13
CA ALA A 152 -10.18 1.95 -8.27
C ALA A 152 -10.67 2.89 -9.37
N LYS A 153 -10.56 4.19 -9.14
CA LYS A 153 -10.86 5.22 -10.15
C LYS A 153 -9.60 5.65 -10.90
N LEU A 154 -8.46 5.73 -10.22
CA LEU A 154 -7.16 6.02 -10.81
C LEU A 154 -6.36 4.75 -11.01
N ASN A 155 -5.88 4.52 -12.22
CA ASN A 155 -4.86 3.53 -12.55
C ASN A 155 -3.55 4.23 -12.91
N ILE A 156 -2.50 4.00 -12.13
CA ILE A 156 -1.15 4.50 -12.45
C ILE A 156 -0.42 3.41 -13.21
N ILE A 157 -0.25 3.62 -14.51
CA ILE A 157 0.27 2.62 -15.43
C ILE A 157 1.74 2.90 -15.73
N MET A 158 2.60 1.92 -15.49
CA MET A 158 3.99 1.95 -15.92
C MET A 158 4.15 1.20 -17.25
N ALA A 159 4.58 1.89 -18.29
CA ALA A 159 4.79 1.33 -19.59
C ALA A 159 6.16 1.75 -20.17
N ARG A 160 6.73 0.89 -20.99
CA ARG A 160 7.97 1.19 -21.72
C ARG A 160 7.68 2.18 -22.86
N THR A 161 8.47 3.25 -22.94
CA THR A 161 8.37 4.27 -23.97
C THR A 161 9.59 4.33 -24.90
N SER A 162 10.59 3.46 -24.65
CA SER A 162 11.77 3.28 -25.48
C SER A 162 11.97 1.83 -25.85
N GLU A 163 12.80 1.55 -26.88
CA GLU A 163 13.12 0.18 -27.33
C GLU A 163 13.84 -0.62 -26.21
N LYS A 164 14.63 0.05 -25.38
CA LYS A 164 15.36 -0.56 -24.27
C LYS A 164 15.18 0.27 -23.00
N ILE A 165 15.10 -0.42 -21.86
CA ILE A 165 15.23 0.18 -20.54
C ILE A 165 16.69 0.06 -20.13
N GLU A 166 17.39 1.18 -20.08
CA GLU A 166 18.79 1.24 -19.69
C GLU A 166 18.95 2.09 -18.44
N LYS A 167 19.72 1.60 -17.46
CA LYS A 167 20.04 2.32 -16.21
C LYS A 167 18.83 2.96 -15.51
N GLY A 168 17.66 2.29 -15.60
CA GLY A 168 16.41 2.79 -15.02
C GLY A 168 15.64 3.82 -15.85
N PHE A 169 16.09 4.12 -17.07
CA PHE A 169 15.39 5.00 -18.01
C PHE A 169 14.59 4.20 -19.04
N GLY A 170 13.61 4.85 -19.66
CA GLY A 170 12.85 4.28 -20.78
C GLY A 170 11.47 3.73 -20.42
N ALA A 171 11.08 3.76 -19.14
CA ALA A 171 9.71 3.57 -18.70
C ALA A 171 9.08 4.91 -18.31
N THR A 172 7.78 5.06 -18.56
CA THR A 172 6.98 6.24 -18.23
C THR A 172 5.77 5.83 -17.41
N MET A 173 5.30 6.70 -16.54
CA MET A 173 4.05 6.52 -15.81
C MET A 173 2.94 7.38 -16.39
N PHE A 174 1.74 6.81 -16.44
CA PHE A 174 0.54 7.45 -16.94
C PHE A 174 -0.57 7.40 -15.89
N LEU A 175 -1.27 8.52 -15.72
CA LEU A 175 -2.44 8.65 -14.83
C LEU A 175 -3.71 8.48 -15.65
N VAL A 176 -4.37 7.33 -15.50
CA VAL A 176 -5.50 6.96 -16.37
C VAL A 176 -6.75 6.70 -15.53
N ASP A 177 -7.90 7.13 -16.05
CA ASP A 177 -9.19 6.74 -15.50
C ASP A 177 -9.37 5.22 -15.67
N ASN A 178 -9.60 4.51 -14.57
CA ASN A 178 -9.68 3.04 -14.60
C ASN A 178 -10.96 2.51 -15.25
N ASP A 179 -11.95 3.38 -15.50
CA ASP A 179 -13.18 3.03 -16.19
C ASP A 179 -13.05 3.09 -17.73
N ASP A 180 -11.84 3.39 -18.27
CA ASP A 180 -11.60 3.38 -19.71
C ASP A 180 -11.86 1.98 -20.29
N PRO A 181 -12.71 1.85 -21.33
CA PRO A 181 -13.08 0.56 -21.92
C PRO A 181 -11.92 -0.20 -22.58
N ALA A 182 -10.80 0.46 -22.86
CA ALA A 182 -9.56 -0.19 -23.33
C ALA A 182 -8.80 -0.94 -22.21
N ILE A 183 -9.22 -0.76 -20.96
CA ILE A 183 -8.68 -1.49 -19.79
C ILE A 183 -9.58 -2.69 -19.52
N ILE A 184 -9.10 -3.88 -19.85
CA ILE A 184 -9.88 -5.11 -19.79
C ILE A 184 -9.42 -5.95 -18.57
N LYS A 185 -10.31 -6.15 -17.60
CA LYS A 185 -10.05 -7.10 -16.53
C LYS A 185 -10.17 -8.53 -17.07
N LEU A 186 -9.11 -9.32 -16.93
CA LEU A 186 -9.09 -10.73 -17.33
C LEU A 186 -9.60 -11.63 -16.20
N ARG A 187 -9.12 -11.40 -14.97
CA ARG A 187 -9.55 -12.14 -13.78
C ARG A 187 -9.14 -11.42 -12.50
N THR A 188 -9.81 -11.76 -11.40
CA THR A 188 -9.32 -11.51 -10.03
C THR A 188 -8.60 -12.77 -9.57
N GLN A 189 -7.41 -12.62 -9.02
CA GLN A 189 -6.58 -13.73 -8.56
C GLN A 189 -6.99 -14.15 -7.15
N ASN A 190 -7.03 -15.45 -6.89
CA ASN A 190 -7.21 -15.97 -5.54
C ASN A 190 -5.93 -15.67 -4.73
N SER A 191 -6.10 -15.11 -3.55
CA SER A 191 -5.01 -14.85 -2.60
C SER A 191 -5.44 -15.24 -1.19
N MET A 192 -4.48 -15.41 -0.31
CA MET A 192 -4.75 -15.62 1.13
C MET A 192 -5.05 -14.30 1.85
N ASP A 193 -4.84 -13.19 1.17
CA ASP A 193 -5.01 -11.85 1.73
C ASP A 193 -6.42 -11.33 1.48
N SER A 194 -7.12 -10.97 2.54
CA SER A 194 -8.48 -10.42 2.53
C SER A 194 -8.54 -8.95 2.98
N SER A 195 -7.39 -8.26 3.07
CA SER A 195 -7.33 -6.89 3.57
C SER A 195 -7.29 -5.82 2.47
N PHE A 196 -7.31 -6.20 1.18
CA PHE A 196 -7.24 -5.27 0.06
C PHE A 196 -8.56 -5.19 -0.72
N PRO A 197 -9.38 -4.14 -0.51
CA PRO A 197 -10.59 -3.92 -1.29
C PRO A 197 -10.30 -3.99 -2.79
N GLY A 198 -11.13 -4.73 -3.53
CA GLY A 198 -10.97 -4.90 -4.97
C GLY A 198 -9.98 -5.97 -5.39
N GLY A 199 -9.34 -6.68 -4.46
CA GLY A 199 -8.45 -7.83 -4.71
C GLY A 199 -7.25 -7.53 -5.60
N HIS A 200 -6.66 -8.59 -6.16
CA HIS A 200 -5.49 -8.53 -7.06
C HIS A 200 -5.90 -8.99 -8.45
N CYS A 201 -5.85 -8.10 -9.43
CA CYS A 201 -6.36 -8.39 -10.76
C CYS A 201 -5.25 -8.59 -11.80
N GLN A 202 -5.58 -9.40 -12.81
CA GLN A 202 -4.87 -9.47 -14.09
C GLN A 202 -5.68 -8.68 -15.11
N ILE A 203 -5.01 -7.75 -15.80
CA ILE A 203 -5.64 -6.80 -16.71
C ILE A 203 -4.86 -6.69 -18.01
N ASN A 204 -5.56 -6.32 -19.07
CA ASN A 204 -4.96 -6.09 -20.38
C ASN A 204 -5.32 -4.69 -20.88
N PHE A 205 -4.36 -4.00 -21.47
CA PHE A 205 -4.56 -2.74 -22.19
C PHE A 205 -4.61 -3.02 -23.67
N LYS A 206 -5.72 -2.64 -24.32
CA LYS A 206 -5.94 -2.86 -25.74
C LYS A 206 -6.15 -1.53 -26.48
N ASN A 207 -5.06 -1.01 -27.05
CA ASN A 207 -5.04 0.30 -27.71
C ASN A 207 -5.55 1.43 -26.81
N LEU A 208 -5.14 1.42 -25.56
CA LEU A 208 -5.50 2.46 -24.60
C LEU A 208 -4.84 3.78 -25.01
N ILE A 209 -5.68 4.77 -25.36
CA ILE A 209 -5.24 6.10 -25.81
C ILE A 209 -5.12 7.00 -24.58
N VAL A 210 -3.97 7.64 -24.40
CA VAL A 210 -3.72 8.60 -23.32
C VAL A 210 -3.06 9.86 -23.89
N SER A 211 -3.46 11.02 -23.41
CA SER A 211 -2.91 12.31 -23.80
C SER A 211 -1.62 12.66 -23.04
N ASP A 212 -0.89 13.66 -23.50
CA ASP A 212 0.38 14.06 -22.89
C ASP A 212 0.22 14.59 -21.46
N ASP A 213 -0.90 15.23 -21.13
CA ASP A 213 -1.21 15.72 -19.79
C ASP A 213 -1.44 14.59 -18.76
N GLN A 214 -1.65 13.37 -19.22
CA GLN A 214 -1.76 12.17 -18.37
C GLN A 214 -0.38 11.56 -18.01
N VAL A 215 0.72 12.05 -18.59
CA VAL A 215 2.07 11.63 -18.20
C VAL A 215 2.38 12.16 -16.80
N LEU A 216 2.76 11.27 -15.89
CA LEU A 216 3.22 11.63 -14.56
C LEU A 216 4.71 11.99 -14.60
N GLY A 217 5.02 13.25 -14.35
CA GLY A 217 6.38 13.76 -14.39
C GLY A 217 6.96 13.74 -15.82
N GLU A 218 8.20 13.25 -16.00
CA GLU A 218 8.93 13.26 -17.26
C GLU A 218 8.89 11.90 -17.95
N VAL A 219 8.82 11.92 -19.29
CA VAL A 219 8.92 10.72 -20.12
C VAL A 219 10.27 10.01 -19.87
N GLY A 220 10.23 8.70 -19.72
CA GLY A 220 11.41 7.87 -19.49
C GLY A 220 11.84 7.76 -18.01
N GLN A 221 11.26 8.53 -17.08
CA GLN A 221 11.65 8.57 -15.67
C GLN A 221 10.80 7.65 -14.76
N GLY A 222 9.93 6.85 -15.30
CA GLY A 222 8.98 6.04 -14.53
C GLY A 222 9.62 5.16 -13.48
N TYR A 223 10.80 4.59 -13.73
CA TYR A 223 11.52 3.80 -12.73
C TYR A 223 11.95 4.64 -11.52
N LYS A 224 12.45 5.86 -11.74
CA LYS A 224 12.79 6.80 -10.67
C LYS A 224 11.58 7.11 -9.80
N TYR A 225 10.42 7.34 -10.40
CA TYR A 225 9.18 7.62 -9.67
C TYR A 225 8.65 6.39 -8.94
N ALA A 226 8.84 5.18 -9.51
CA ALA A 226 8.57 3.94 -8.77
C ALA A 226 9.39 3.85 -7.48
N GLN A 227 10.67 4.26 -7.49
CA GLN A 227 11.49 4.30 -6.28
C GLN A 227 11.02 5.36 -5.27
N VAL A 228 10.56 6.54 -5.72
CA VAL A 228 9.91 7.54 -4.85
C VAL A 228 8.73 6.91 -4.10
N ARG A 229 7.91 6.12 -4.79
CA ARG A 229 6.77 5.41 -4.21
C ARG A 229 7.19 4.30 -3.23
N LEU A 230 8.16 3.49 -3.63
CA LEU A 230 8.51 2.24 -2.94
C LEU A 230 9.41 2.44 -1.71
N ALA A 231 10.22 3.49 -1.69
CA ALA A 231 11.18 3.71 -0.60
C ALA A 231 10.48 3.92 0.76
N PRO A 232 9.56 4.90 0.94
CA PRO A 232 8.84 5.06 2.20
C PRO A 232 7.85 3.92 2.46
N ALA A 233 7.24 3.34 1.40
CA ALA A 233 6.28 2.26 1.54
C ALA A 233 6.85 1.02 2.25
N ARG A 234 8.16 0.74 2.14
CA ARG A 234 8.80 -0.35 2.89
C ARG A 234 8.64 -0.18 4.39
N LEU A 235 8.91 1.02 4.89
CA LEU A 235 8.83 1.31 6.33
C LEU A 235 7.38 1.38 6.80
N THR A 236 6.47 1.97 6.03
CA THR A 236 5.05 2.04 6.39
C THR A 236 4.37 0.67 6.42
N HIS A 237 4.83 -0.29 5.59
CA HIS A 237 4.43 -1.70 5.72
C HIS A 237 4.89 -2.29 7.05
N CYS A 238 6.15 -2.07 7.45
CA CYS A 238 6.65 -2.54 8.76
C CYS A 238 5.82 -2.00 9.92
N MET A 239 5.46 -0.72 9.87
CA MET A 239 4.62 -0.09 10.91
C MET A 239 3.27 -0.81 11.05
N ARG A 240 2.59 -1.10 9.95
CA ARG A 240 1.30 -1.81 9.96
C ARG A 240 1.43 -3.27 10.39
N TRP A 241 2.46 -3.98 9.92
CA TRP A 241 2.73 -5.36 10.35
C TRP A 241 3.04 -5.47 11.83
N LEU A 242 3.76 -4.50 12.38
CA LEU A 242 4.02 -4.44 13.82
C LEU A 242 2.71 -4.38 14.62
N GLY A 243 1.73 -3.59 14.18
CA GLY A 243 0.40 -3.55 14.80
C GLY A 243 -0.31 -4.91 14.76
N ALA A 244 -0.24 -5.60 13.61
CA ALA A 244 -0.83 -6.94 13.46
C ALA A 244 -0.11 -7.98 14.34
N ALA A 245 1.21 -7.94 14.43
CA ALA A 245 2.02 -8.80 15.28
C ALA A 245 1.69 -8.57 16.77
N GLN A 246 1.61 -7.30 17.19
CA GLN A 246 1.21 -6.94 18.56
C GLN A 246 -0.17 -7.52 18.91
N ARG A 247 -1.15 -7.39 18.03
CA ARG A 247 -2.48 -7.96 18.26
C ARG A 247 -2.46 -9.48 18.37
N ALA A 248 -1.74 -10.15 17.47
CA ALA A 248 -1.60 -11.61 17.51
C ALA A 248 -1.00 -12.07 18.83
N HIS A 249 0.04 -11.38 19.30
CA HIS A 249 0.70 -11.64 20.58
C HIS A 249 -0.23 -11.39 21.77
N ASP A 250 -0.99 -10.30 21.79
CA ASP A 250 -1.95 -9.99 22.86
C ASP A 250 -3.04 -11.07 22.97
N ILE A 251 -3.57 -11.52 21.81
CA ILE A 251 -4.56 -12.61 21.75
C ILE A 251 -3.95 -13.92 22.26
N ALA A 252 -2.74 -14.28 21.80
CA ALA A 252 -2.06 -15.50 22.20
C ALA A 252 -1.75 -15.51 23.70
N THR A 253 -1.23 -14.42 24.24
CA THR A 253 -0.90 -14.26 25.66
C THR A 253 -2.16 -14.30 26.53
N SER A 254 -3.22 -13.60 26.12
CA SER A 254 -4.51 -13.63 26.82
C SER A 254 -5.12 -15.03 26.84
N TYR A 255 -5.02 -15.77 25.73
CA TYR A 255 -5.50 -17.15 25.66
C TYR A 255 -4.65 -18.07 26.55
N ALA A 256 -3.32 -18.00 26.42
CA ALA A 256 -2.38 -18.85 27.17
C ALA A 256 -2.50 -18.68 28.68
N SER A 257 -2.82 -17.48 29.16
CA SER A 257 -3.02 -17.19 30.61
C SER A 257 -4.30 -17.75 31.19
N LYS A 258 -5.25 -18.22 30.38
CA LYS A 258 -6.57 -18.71 30.79
C LYS A 258 -6.80 -20.17 30.48
N ARG A 259 -6.29 -20.65 29.32
CA ARG A 259 -6.47 -22.03 28.90
C ARG A 259 -5.69 -22.98 29.77
N GLN A 260 -6.37 -23.96 30.37
CA GLN A 260 -5.77 -24.99 31.19
C GLN A 260 -5.55 -26.28 30.39
N ALA A 261 -4.35 -26.87 30.53
CA ALA A 261 -4.00 -28.21 30.09
C ALA A 261 -2.83 -28.74 30.95
N PHE A 262 -2.78 -30.06 31.12
CA PHE A 262 -1.73 -30.71 31.92
C PHE A 262 -1.53 -30.13 33.32
N GLY A 263 -2.67 -29.81 33.97
CA GLY A 263 -2.71 -29.40 35.39
C GLY A 263 -2.40 -27.93 35.69
N LYS A 264 -2.18 -27.09 34.67
CA LYS A 264 -1.93 -25.64 34.84
C LYS A 264 -2.32 -24.84 33.57
N ASN A 265 -2.23 -23.52 33.61
CA ASN A 265 -2.42 -22.71 32.41
C ASN A 265 -1.33 -23.04 31.40
N ILE A 266 -1.69 -23.06 30.11
CA ILE A 266 -0.71 -23.42 29.07
C ILE A 266 0.45 -22.43 28.98
N GLY A 267 0.23 -21.15 29.35
CA GLY A 267 1.29 -20.14 29.44
C GLY A 267 2.33 -20.40 30.51
N ASP A 268 2.03 -21.25 31.51
CA ASP A 268 2.97 -21.64 32.59
C ASP A 268 3.88 -22.82 32.21
N HIS A 269 3.70 -23.37 30.98
CA HIS A 269 4.61 -24.38 30.44
C HIS A 269 5.80 -23.72 29.77
N GLY A 270 7.02 -24.08 30.16
CA GLY A 270 8.25 -23.42 29.70
C GLY A 270 8.39 -23.31 28.21
N GLY A 271 8.01 -24.35 27.45
CA GLY A 271 8.09 -24.31 25.97
C GLY A 271 7.25 -23.22 25.35
N LEU A 272 6.01 -23.01 25.81
CA LEU A 272 5.14 -21.94 25.30
C LEU A 272 5.54 -20.57 25.87
N ALA A 273 5.90 -20.52 27.18
CA ALA A 273 6.34 -19.26 27.80
C ALA A 273 7.56 -18.65 27.09
N PHE A 274 8.53 -19.48 26.67
CA PHE A 274 9.70 -19.00 25.91
C PHE A 274 9.32 -18.48 24.53
N GLN A 275 8.42 -19.14 23.80
CA GLN A 275 7.94 -18.67 22.49
C GLN A 275 7.22 -17.32 22.61
N LEU A 276 6.41 -17.12 23.64
CA LEU A 276 5.75 -15.83 23.88
C LEU A 276 6.77 -14.74 24.25
N ALA A 277 7.80 -15.08 25.04
CA ALA A 277 8.87 -14.13 25.38
C ALA A 277 9.71 -13.73 24.14
N ASP A 278 10.06 -14.70 23.30
CA ASP A 278 10.77 -14.44 22.04
C ASP A 278 9.95 -13.54 21.12
N SER A 279 8.65 -13.81 20.94
CA SER A 279 7.75 -12.97 20.15
C SER A 279 7.66 -11.54 20.68
N GLU A 280 7.62 -11.34 22.01
CA GLU A 280 7.62 -10.00 22.62
C GLU A 280 8.94 -9.27 22.37
N ILE A 281 10.09 -9.98 22.40
CA ILE A 281 11.40 -9.42 22.07
C ILE A 281 11.43 -8.97 20.61
N ASP A 282 10.93 -9.80 19.67
CA ASP A 282 10.88 -9.49 18.25
C ASP A 282 9.99 -8.28 17.95
N ILE A 283 8.82 -8.19 18.57
CA ILE A 283 7.91 -7.05 18.46
C ILE A 283 8.58 -5.77 18.94
N LYS A 284 9.23 -5.79 20.12
CA LYS A 284 9.94 -4.62 20.65
C LYS A 284 11.13 -4.22 19.80
N THR A 285 11.90 -5.18 19.32
CA THR A 285 13.03 -4.94 18.41
C THR A 285 12.56 -4.35 17.10
N SER A 286 11.50 -4.89 16.51
CA SER A 286 10.87 -4.33 15.31
C SER A 286 10.48 -2.86 15.50
N ARG A 287 9.86 -2.54 16.64
CA ARG A 287 9.46 -1.16 16.98
C ARG A 287 10.66 -0.21 17.03
N LEU A 288 11.75 -0.65 17.67
CA LEU A 288 12.98 0.15 17.76
C LEU A 288 13.62 0.38 16.37
N PHE A 289 13.66 -0.64 15.51
CA PHE A 289 14.13 -0.48 14.13
C PHE A 289 13.29 0.53 13.35
N ILE A 290 11.95 0.45 13.45
CA ILE A 290 11.04 1.38 12.80
C ILE A 290 11.27 2.80 13.32
N TRP A 291 11.33 3.01 14.62
CA TRP A 291 11.51 4.33 15.23
C TRP A 291 12.85 4.96 14.87
N ASN A 292 13.94 4.18 14.90
CA ASN A 292 15.26 4.66 14.49
C ASN A 292 15.25 5.08 13.01
N THR A 293 14.69 4.25 12.13
CA THR A 293 14.61 4.56 10.70
C THR A 293 13.74 5.79 10.44
N ALA A 294 12.59 5.90 11.11
CA ALA A 294 11.71 7.06 11.02
C ALA A 294 12.39 8.34 11.49
N TRP A 295 13.16 8.27 12.59
CA TRP A 295 13.92 9.40 13.09
C TRP A 295 14.99 9.87 12.09
N LEU A 296 15.76 8.97 11.48
CA LEU A 296 16.76 9.31 10.46
C LEU A 296 16.12 9.99 9.25
N LEU A 297 14.99 9.46 8.76
CA LEU A 297 14.24 10.05 7.66
C LEU A 297 13.75 11.47 7.99
N ASP A 298 13.29 11.72 9.22
CA ASP A 298 12.86 13.05 9.67
C ASP A 298 14.05 14.03 9.83
N GLN A 299 15.29 13.53 9.94
CA GLN A 299 16.50 14.36 9.87
C GLN A 299 16.96 14.66 8.43
N GLY A 300 16.27 14.12 7.42
CA GLY A 300 16.62 14.28 6.02
C GLY A 300 17.63 13.26 5.49
N GLU A 301 17.96 12.22 6.28
CA GLU A 301 18.80 11.12 5.85
C GLU A 301 18.09 10.19 4.88
N GLU A 302 18.78 9.56 3.95
CA GLU A 302 18.18 8.57 3.03
C GLU A 302 17.76 7.26 3.73
N ALA A 303 18.43 6.87 4.79
CA ALA A 303 18.20 5.70 5.65
C ALA A 303 17.90 4.39 4.87
N ARG A 304 18.60 4.16 3.76
CA ARG A 304 18.36 3.00 2.87
C ARG A 304 18.67 1.67 3.55
N ASN A 305 19.80 1.62 4.27
CA ASN A 305 20.22 0.41 4.99
C ASN A 305 19.26 0.10 6.13
N GLU A 306 18.94 1.10 6.92
CA GLU A 306 18.03 0.99 8.08
C GLU A 306 16.61 0.57 7.63
N SER A 307 16.12 1.15 6.54
CA SER A 307 14.83 0.76 5.93
C SER A 307 14.85 -0.69 5.43
N SER A 308 15.97 -1.14 4.85
CA SER A 308 16.12 -2.51 4.37
C SER A 308 16.22 -3.50 5.53
N MET A 309 16.99 -3.18 6.58
CA MET A 309 17.10 -3.99 7.80
C MET A 309 15.76 -4.09 8.52
N SER A 310 15.06 -2.96 8.68
CA SER A 310 13.70 -2.92 9.26
C SER A 310 12.76 -3.83 8.49
N LYS A 311 12.78 -3.75 7.13
CA LYS A 311 11.92 -4.58 6.28
C LYS A 311 12.20 -6.08 6.49
N VAL A 312 13.46 -6.49 6.48
CA VAL A 312 13.83 -7.91 6.68
C VAL A 312 13.38 -8.38 8.05
N PHE A 313 13.78 -7.69 9.11
CA PHE A 313 13.47 -8.09 10.49
C PHE A 313 11.96 -8.14 10.74
N CYS A 314 11.22 -7.07 10.45
CA CYS A 314 9.79 -6.99 10.70
C CYS A 314 8.95 -7.97 9.85
N SER A 315 9.48 -8.48 8.73
CA SER A 315 8.74 -9.46 7.92
C SER A 315 8.95 -10.90 8.37
N GLU A 316 9.95 -11.15 9.20
CA GLU A 316 10.23 -12.49 9.76
C GLU A 316 9.72 -12.62 11.21
N ALA A 317 9.58 -11.50 11.92
CA ALA A 317 9.00 -11.45 13.27
C ALA A 317 7.48 -11.64 13.22
#